data_4430d7a9b0bada052d1dbe49bb675d9b
#
_entry.id   4430d7a9b0bada052d1dbe49bb675d9b
#
_cell.length_a   1.000
_cell.length_b   1.000
_cell.length_c   1.000
_cell.angle_alpha   90.00
_cell.angle_beta   90.00
_cell.angle_gamma   90.00
#
_symmetry.space_group_name_H-M   'P 1'
#
loop_
_entity.id
_entity.type
_entity.pdbx_description
1 polymer ?
#
loop_
_entity_poly.entity_id
_entity_poly.type
_entity_poly.pdbx_seq_one_letter_code
_entity_poly.pdbx_strand_id
1 'polypeptide(L)'
;MDIHVSNVSALDMKQMGPLLKSFLPFAQENMGFSKPVSVKFASDSENAEKPLGKTGFYDPDGNSITIFVDKRHPKDIMRSLSHELVHHTQNCDGKFSELGSTGAGYAQKDPHLRGMEREAYEKGNLCFRDWEDQNKKYLQEAVFWSKNTLITEEKSPILLSEGGAAGHMAH
;
A
#
# COMPACT_ATOMS: atom_id res chain seq x y z
N MET A 1 -18.45 -1.56 1.39
CA MET A 1 -17.18 -1.13 1.93
C MET A 1 -16.73 0.13 1.23
N ASP A 2 -16.32 1.11 2.00
CA ASP A 2 -16.08 2.43 1.45
C ASP A 2 -14.59 2.69 1.22
N ILE A 3 -14.00 1.86 0.38
CA ILE A 3 -12.61 2.06 -0.01
C ILE A 3 -12.58 2.30 -1.51
N HIS A 4 -12.11 3.48 -1.88
CA HIS A 4 -12.03 3.86 -3.28
C HIS A 4 -10.58 3.76 -3.75
N VAL A 5 -10.36 3.00 -4.82
CA VAL A 5 -9.01 2.78 -5.35
C VAL A 5 -8.88 3.44 -6.71
N SER A 6 -7.81 4.18 -6.92
CA SER A 6 -7.49 4.77 -8.20
C SER A 6 -6.03 4.54 -8.53
N ASN A 7 -5.70 4.55 -9.82
CA ASN A 7 -4.34 4.31 -10.27
C ASN A 7 -3.96 5.32 -11.34
N VAL A 8 -2.97 6.15 -11.02
CA VAL A 8 -2.44 7.12 -11.97
C VAL A 8 -0.97 6.79 -12.29
N SER A 9 -0.63 5.51 -12.15
CA SER A 9 0.71 5.02 -12.43
C SER A 9 0.64 3.94 -13.50
N ALA A 10 1.78 3.31 -13.80
CA ALA A 10 1.85 2.22 -14.74
C ALA A 10 1.66 0.84 -14.08
N LEU A 11 1.16 0.82 -12.85
CA LEU A 11 0.92 -0.44 -12.15
C LEU A 11 -0.15 -1.25 -12.87
N ASP A 12 0.11 -2.55 -13.05
CA ASP A 12 -0.82 -3.43 -13.74
C ASP A 12 -1.96 -3.84 -12.80
N MET A 13 -3.09 -3.16 -12.95
CA MET A 13 -4.25 -3.40 -12.09
C MET A 13 -4.96 -4.71 -12.43
N LYS A 14 -4.68 -5.30 -13.57
CA LYS A 14 -5.24 -6.63 -13.86
C LYS A 14 -4.66 -7.67 -12.91
N GLN A 15 -3.41 -7.50 -12.54
CA GLN A 15 -2.75 -8.42 -11.62
C GLN A 15 -2.92 -7.98 -10.17
N MET A 16 -2.87 -6.68 -9.91
CA MET A 16 -2.98 -6.18 -8.54
C MET A 16 -4.42 -6.11 -8.05
N GLY A 17 -5.37 -5.91 -8.96
CA GLY A 17 -6.78 -5.76 -8.57
C GLY A 17 -7.31 -6.90 -7.72
N PRO A 18 -7.14 -8.16 -8.14
CA PRO A 18 -7.61 -9.28 -7.32
C PRO A 18 -6.98 -9.32 -5.93
N LEU A 19 -5.70 -8.95 -5.82
CA LEU A 19 -5.04 -8.92 -4.52
C LEU A 19 -5.65 -7.85 -3.63
N LEU A 20 -5.94 -6.69 -4.19
CA LEU A 20 -6.55 -5.60 -3.44
C LEU A 20 -7.96 -5.95 -3.00
N LYS A 21 -8.72 -6.61 -3.87
CA LYS A 21 -10.07 -7.04 -3.52
C LYS A 21 -10.08 -8.03 -2.37
N SER A 22 -9.03 -8.81 -2.24
CA SER A 22 -8.88 -9.74 -1.13
C SER A 22 -8.35 -9.06 0.12
N PHE A 23 -7.32 -8.24 -0.04
CA PHE A 23 -6.63 -7.65 1.10
C PHE A 23 -7.42 -6.55 1.79
N LEU A 24 -8.05 -5.65 1.04
CA LEU A 24 -8.68 -4.48 1.65
C LEU A 24 -9.80 -4.83 2.62
N PRO A 25 -10.72 -5.77 2.30
CA PRO A 25 -11.72 -6.19 3.29
C PRO A 25 -11.08 -6.83 4.51
N PHE A 26 -10.04 -7.65 4.29
CA PHE A 26 -9.33 -8.28 5.38
C PHE A 26 -8.71 -7.24 6.31
N ALA A 27 -8.06 -6.24 5.73
CA ALA A 27 -7.42 -5.19 6.51
C ALA A 27 -8.44 -4.37 7.28
N GLN A 28 -9.57 -4.05 6.67
CA GLN A 28 -10.61 -3.28 7.34
C GLN A 28 -11.15 -4.03 8.56
N GLU A 29 -11.39 -5.31 8.40
CA GLU A 29 -11.87 -6.11 9.51
C GLU A 29 -10.81 -6.26 10.59
N ASN A 30 -9.57 -6.51 10.18
CA ASN A 30 -8.46 -6.72 11.11
C ASN A 30 -8.12 -5.46 11.89
N MET A 31 -8.10 -4.32 11.23
CA MET A 31 -7.71 -3.04 11.85
C MET A 31 -8.88 -2.31 12.48
N GLY A 32 -10.07 -2.47 11.95
CA GLY A 32 -11.29 -1.90 12.53
C GLY A 32 -11.61 -0.48 12.12
N PHE A 33 -11.01 0.04 11.03
CA PHE A 33 -11.35 1.40 10.62
C PHE A 33 -12.76 1.46 10.04
N SER A 34 -13.45 2.57 10.30
CA SER A 34 -14.87 2.70 9.97
C SER A 34 -15.15 3.78 8.94
N LYS A 35 -14.25 4.74 8.76
CA LYS A 35 -14.46 5.83 7.81
C LYS A 35 -13.99 5.45 6.42
N PRO A 36 -14.62 6.01 5.38
CA PRO A 36 -14.15 5.76 4.01
C PRO A 36 -12.71 6.24 3.82
N VAL A 37 -12.01 5.57 2.93
CA VAL A 37 -10.63 5.95 2.60
C VAL A 37 -10.42 5.80 1.11
N SER A 38 -9.66 6.73 0.54
CA SER A 38 -9.26 6.68 -0.87
C SER A 38 -7.81 6.25 -0.96
N VAL A 39 -7.54 5.31 -1.87
CA VAL A 39 -6.19 4.81 -2.09
C VAL A 39 -5.80 5.14 -3.53
N LYS A 40 -4.68 5.81 -3.69
CA LYS A 40 -4.17 6.16 -5.01
C LYS A 40 -2.77 5.59 -5.21
N PHE A 41 -2.57 4.90 -6.32
CA PHE A 41 -1.24 4.44 -6.72
C PHE A 41 -0.68 5.44 -7.71
N ALA A 42 0.54 5.89 -7.46
CA ALA A 42 1.15 6.98 -8.20
C ALA A 42 2.59 6.68 -8.55
N SER A 43 3.12 7.45 -9.48
CA SER A 43 4.50 7.32 -9.93
C SER A 43 5.30 8.51 -9.43
N ASP A 44 6.52 8.27 -8.97
CA ASP A 44 7.45 9.30 -8.55
C ASP A 44 8.85 8.75 -8.78
N SER A 45 9.30 8.77 -10.03
CA SER A 45 10.56 8.15 -10.40
C SER A 45 11.77 8.82 -9.74
N GLU A 46 11.69 10.12 -9.52
CA GLU A 46 12.77 10.83 -8.86
C GLU A 46 12.92 10.37 -7.42
N ASN A 47 11.80 10.20 -6.72
CA ASN A 47 11.81 9.69 -5.35
C ASN A 47 12.30 8.24 -5.31
N ALA A 48 12.00 7.46 -6.34
CA ALA A 48 12.39 6.05 -6.41
C ALA A 48 13.91 5.87 -6.53
N GLU A 49 14.60 6.88 -6.98
CA GLU A 49 16.07 6.81 -7.10
C GLU A 49 16.77 7.00 -5.76
N LYS A 50 16.06 7.44 -4.75
CA LYS A 50 16.65 7.71 -3.44
C LYS A 50 16.55 6.48 -2.54
N PRO A 51 17.66 6.09 -1.87
CA PRO A 51 17.63 4.90 -1.00
C PRO A 51 16.59 4.98 0.10
N LEU A 52 16.36 6.19 0.63
CA LEU A 52 15.38 6.39 1.70
C LEU A 52 14.18 7.18 1.18
N GLY A 53 13.86 6.99 -0.10
CA GLY A 53 12.74 7.68 -0.70
C GLY A 53 11.42 7.27 -0.08
N LYS A 54 10.46 8.19 -0.12
CA LYS A 54 9.15 7.96 0.44
C LYS A 54 8.41 6.88 -0.34
N THR A 55 7.78 5.95 0.35
CA THR A 55 7.03 4.87 -0.30
C THR A 55 5.54 5.16 -0.34
N GLY A 56 5.09 6.13 0.45
CA GLY A 56 3.69 6.53 0.45
C GLY A 56 3.43 7.50 1.57
N PHE A 57 2.21 7.98 1.65
CA PHE A 57 1.81 8.84 2.76
C PHE A 57 0.30 8.80 2.96
N TYR A 58 -0.13 9.19 4.14
CA TYR A 58 -1.52 9.30 4.51
C TYR A 58 -1.88 10.76 4.78
N ASP A 59 -3.00 11.21 4.23
CA ASP A 59 -3.53 12.55 4.48
C ASP A 59 -4.73 12.42 5.42
N PRO A 60 -4.58 12.82 6.68
CA PRO A 60 -5.68 12.67 7.63
C PRO A 60 -6.87 13.60 7.35
N ASP A 61 -6.61 14.74 6.71
CA ASP A 61 -7.70 15.67 6.40
C ASP A 61 -8.58 15.16 5.27
N GLY A 62 -7.97 14.50 4.30
CA GLY A 62 -8.71 13.97 3.15
C GLY A 62 -9.07 12.51 3.26
N ASN A 63 -8.66 11.83 4.32
CA ASN A 63 -8.83 10.39 4.46
C ASN A 63 -8.33 9.66 3.22
N SER A 64 -7.11 10.00 2.80
CA SER A 64 -6.58 9.45 1.56
C SER A 64 -5.15 8.94 1.75
N ILE A 65 -4.84 7.90 0.98
CA ILE A 65 -3.55 7.24 0.98
C ILE A 65 -2.97 7.36 -0.42
N THR A 66 -1.70 7.70 -0.52
CA THR A 66 -0.97 7.66 -1.78
C THR A 66 0.18 6.67 -1.63
N ILE A 67 0.31 5.74 -2.58
CA ILE A 67 1.39 4.76 -2.58
C ILE A 67 2.18 4.92 -3.87
N PHE A 68 3.49 5.09 -3.75
CA PHE A 68 4.37 5.19 -4.91
C PHE A 68 4.83 3.80 -5.30
N VAL A 69 4.76 3.50 -6.61
CA VAL A 69 4.95 2.13 -7.08
C VAL A 69 6.20 1.91 -7.92
N ASP A 70 6.92 2.96 -8.28
CA ASP A 70 8.06 2.82 -9.19
C ASP A 70 9.16 1.97 -8.58
N LYS A 71 9.66 1.02 -9.37
CA LYS A 71 10.79 0.16 -9.00
C LYS A 71 10.54 -0.61 -7.70
N ARG A 72 9.31 -1.02 -7.47
CA ARG A 72 8.94 -1.73 -6.25
C ARG A 72 8.28 -3.06 -6.56
N HIS A 73 8.55 -4.04 -5.73
CA HIS A 73 7.90 -5.33 -5.80
C HIS A 73 6.46 -5.24 -5.29
N PRO A 74 5.52 -6.01 -5.84
CA PRO A 74 4.14 -5.98 -5.36
C PRO A 74 4.01 -6.18 -3.85
N LYS A 75 4.85 -7.02 -3.25
CA LYS A 75 4.82 -7.23 -1.80
C LYS A 75 5.10 -5.93 -1.05
N ASP A 76 6.08 -5.17 -1.54
CA ASP A 76 6.44 -3.92 -0.87
C ASP A 76 5.36 -2.87 -1.03
N ILE A 77 4.70 -2.86 -2.19
CA ILE A 77 3.56 -1.98 -2.42
C ILE A 77 2.44 -2.30 -1.43
N MET A 78 2.15 -3.60 -1.26
CA MET A 78 1.10 -4.03 -0.33
C MET A 78 1.47 -3.74 1.12
N ARG A 79 2.75 -3.91 1.49
CA ARG A 79 3.19 -3.58 2.85
C ARG A 79 3.02 -2.10 3.13
N SER A 80 3.38 -1.26 2.16
CA SER A 80 3.21 0.19 2.33
C SER A 80 1.75 0.56 2.46
N LEU A 81 0.89 -0.08 1.68
CA LEU A 81 -0.55 0.14 1.80
C LEU A 81 -1.04 -0.24 3.19
N SER A 82 -0.60 -1.39 3.69
CA SER A 82 -0.99 -1.83 5.02
C SER A 82 -0.56 -0.83 6.10
N HIS A 83 0.67 -0.31 5.98
CA HIS A 83 1.18 0.69 6.89
C HIS A 83 0.31 1.94 6.92
N GLU A 84 -0.05 2.45 5.74
CA GLU A 84 -0.87 3.66 5.67
C GLU A 84 -2.29 3.41 6.14
N LEU A 85 -2.81 2.21 5.98
CA LEU A 85 -4.13 1.88 6.50
C LEU A 85 -4.16 1.91 8.03
N VAL A 86 -3.05 1.59 8.69
CA VAL A 86 -2.98 1.75 10.14
C VAL A 86 -3.10 3.22 10.50
N HIS A 87 -2.44 4.11 9.75
CA HIS A 87 -2.59 5.54 9.98
C HIS A 87 -4.04 5.99 9.80
N HIS A 88 -4.73 5.43 8.82
CA HIS A 88 -6.14 5.75 8.66
C HIS A 88 -6.96 5.28 9.88
N THR A 89 -6.64 4.11 10.40
CA THR A 89 -7.28 3.61 11.61
C THR A 89 -7.02 4.55 12.78
N GLN A 90 -5.79 5.01 12.91
CA GLN A 90 -5.43 5.97 13.97
C GLN A 90 -6.23 7.27 13.82
N ASN A 91 -6.44 7.71 12.58
CA ASN A 91 -7.23 8.89 12.34
C ASN A 91 -8.70 8.67 12.73
N CYS A 92 -9.24 7.49 12.42
CA CYS A 92 -10.60 7.15 12.84
C CYS A 92 -10.73 7.15 14.36
N ASP A 93 -9.66 6.80 15.06
CA ASP A 93 -9.64 6.76 16.52
C ASP A 93 -9.32 8.11 17.15
N GLY A 94 -9.15 9.14 16.34
CA GLY A 94 -8.92 10.49 16.85
C GLY A 94 -7.48 10.81 17.22
N LYS A 95 -6.54 9.92 16.92
CA LYS A 95 -5.15 10.13 17.34
C LYS A 95 -4.47 11.29 16.64
N PHE A 96 -4.90 11.62 15.44
CA PHE A 96 -4.32 12.77 14.73
C PHE A 96 -4.77 14.09 15.33
N SER A 97 -5.98 14.15 15.88
CA SER A 97 -6.46 15.38 16.52
C SER A 97 -5.71 15.67 17.80
N GLU A 98 -5.12 14.65 18.42
CA GLU A 98 -4.31 14.84 19.64
C GLU A 98 -3.02 15.56 19.36
N LEU A 99 -2.59 15.64 18.11
CA LEU A 99 -1.40 16.37 17.75
C LEU A 99 -1.58 17.87 17.85
N GLY A 100 -2.83 18.31 17.84
CA GLY A 100 -3.13 19.71 17.97
C GLY A 100 -2.57 20.52 16.83
N SER A 101 -2.73 21.81 16.90
CA SER A 101 -2.29 22.68 15.85
C SER A 101 -1.30 23.72 16.33
N THR A 102 -0.91 23.69 17.59
CA THR A 102 -0.10 24.76 18.12
C THR A 102 1.37 24.40 18.17
N GLY A 103 2.20 25.37 17.95
CA GLY A 103 3.63 25.18 18.07
C GLY A 103 4.07 24.91 19.49
N ALA A 104 3.28 25.31 20.45
CA ALA A 104 3.64 25.13 21.85
C ALA A 104 3.79 23.65 22.23
N GLY A 105 3.11 22.77 21.53
CA GLY A 105 3.21 21.35 21.83
C GLY A 105 4.20 20.59 20.97
N TYR A 106 5.07 21.28 20.26
CA TYR A 106 5.94 20.61 19.30
C TYR A 106 6.81 19.53 19.95
N ALA A 107 7.44 19.84 21.07
CA ALA A 107 8.31 18.87 21.72
C ALA A 107 7.55 17.65 22.21
N GLN A 108 6.27 17.81 22.51
CA GLN A 108 5.43 16.71 22.97
C GLN A 108 4.86 15.90 21.82
N LYS A 109 4.80 16.47 20.61
CA LYS A 109 4.30 15.76 19.44
C LYS A 109 5.22 14.64 19.00
N ASP A 110 6.53 14.85 19.14
CA ASP A 110 7.50 13.87 18.67
C ASP A 110 7.31 12.46 19.24
N PRO A 111 7.20 12.29 20.58
CA PRO A 111 6.98 10.94 21.12
C PRO A 111 5.67 10.34 20.63
N HIS A 112 4.62 11.18 20.51
CA HIS A 112 3.34 10.69 20.02
C HIS A 112 3.43 10.24 18.56
N LEU A 113 4.08 11.03 17.72
CA LEU A 113 4.27 10.69 16.33
C LEU A 113 5.10 9.43 16.16
N ARG A 114 6.18 9.30 16.95
CA ARG A 114 7.00 8.09 16.90
C ARG A 114 6.21 6.86 17.33
N GLY A 115 5.34 7.01 18.31
CA GLY A 115 4.47 5.92 18.74
C GLY A 115 3.52 5.51 17.66
N MET A 116 2.94 6.48 16.97
CA MET A 116 2.03 6.19 15.85
C MET A 116 2.76 5.50 14.70
N GLU A 117 3.99 5.94 14.38
CA GLU A 117 4.77 5.30 13.33
C GLU A 117 5.15 3.87 13.70
N ARG A 118 5.54 3.66 14.96
CA ARG A 118 5.86 2.33 15.42
C ARG A 118 4.66 1.41 15.32
N GLU A 119 3.50 1.88 15.74
CA GLU A 119 2.28 1.11 15.65
C GLU A 119 1.94 0.78 14.20
N ALA A 120 2.08 1.77 13.31
CA ALA A 120 1.79 1.56 11.90
C ALA A 120 2.72 0.52 11.30
N TYR A 121 3.99 0.58 11.67
CA TYR A 121 4.96 -0.39 11.19
C TYR A 121 4.64 -1.79 11.69
N GLU A 122 4.42 -1.93 12.99
CA GLU A 122 4.21 -3.24 13.59
C GLU A 122 2.88 -3.86 13.17
N LYS A 123 1.80 -3.10 13.31
CA LYS A 123 0.47 -3.62 12.97
C LYS A 123 0.27 -3.78 11.49
N GLY A 124 0.86 -2.87 10.71
CA GLY A 124 0.77 -2.97 9.26
C GLY A 124 1.46 -4.22 8.74
N ASN A 125 2.66 -4.48 9.21
CA ASN A 125 3.39 -5.67 8.79
C ASN A 125 2.70 -6.94 9.26
N LEU A 126 2.16 -6.94 10.47
CA LEU A 126 1.49 -8.12 11.00
C LEU A 126 0.21 -8.42 10.22
N CYS A 127 -0.58 -7.40 9.94
CA CYS A 127 -1.80 -7.56 9.15
C CYS A 127 -1.50 -8.10 7.76
N PHE A 128 -0.49 -7.54 7.10
CA PHE A 128 -0.10 -8.00 5.78
C PHE A 128 0.37 -9.45 5.82
N ARG A 129 1.18 -9.81 6.80
CA ARG A 129 1.69 -11.18 6.91
C ARG A 129 0.57 -12.17 7.18
N ASP A 130 -0.38 -11.82 8.04
CA ASP A 130 -1.51 -12.69 8.31
C ASP A 130 -2.34 -12.94 7.06
N TRP A 131 -2.55 -11.89 6.27
CA TRP A 131 -3.26 -12.04 5.00
C TRP A 131 -2.45 -12.92 4.03
N GLU A 132 -1.15 -12.67 3.94
CA GLU A 132 -0.28 -13.44 3.05
C GLU A 132 -0.30 -14.92 3.43
N ASP A 133 -0.24 -15.22 4.72
CA ASP A 133 -0.26 -16.59 5.19
C ASP A 133 -1.57 -17.28 4.86
N GLN A 134 -2.68 -16.58 4.96
CA GLN A 134 -3.98 -17.16 4.64
C GLN A 134 -4.18 -17.37 3.14
N ASN A 135 -3.43 -16.67 2.32
CA ASN A 135 -3.53 -16.78 0.87
C ASN A 135 -2.28 -17.38 0.23
N LYS A 136 -1.52 -18.10 1.02
CA LYS A 136 -0.20 -18.58 0.62
C LYS A 136 -0.21 -19.40 -0.66
N LYS A 137 -1.15 -20.32 -0.79
CA LYS A 137 -1.21 -21.17 -1.97
C LYS A 137 -1.47 -20.35 -3.23
N TYR A 138 -2.45 -19.45 -3.16
CA TYR A 138 -2.77 -18.60 -4.31
C TYR A 138 -1.57 -17.74 -4.69
N LEU A 139 -0.92 -17.14 -3.70
CA LEU A 139 0.20 -16.25 -3.96
C LEU A 139 1.42 -16.99 -4.50
N GLN A 140 1.64 -18.22 -4.07
CA GLN A 140 2.73 -19.01 -4.61
C GLN A 140 2.52 -19.35 -6.07
N GLU A 141 1.29 -19.46 -6.51
CA GLU A 141 0.95 -19.74 -7.89
C GLU A 141 0.98 -18.48 -8.75
N ALA A 142 0.94 -17.32 -8.14
CA ALA A 142 0.98 -16.06 -8.86
C ALA A 142 2.43 -15.69 -9.18
N VAL A 143 2.81 -15.88 -10.43
CA VAL A 143 4.18 -15.68 -10.86
C VAL A 143 4.72 -14.31 -10.48
N PHE A 144 3.91 -13.27 -10.64
CA PHE A 144 4.35 -11.92 -10.36
C PHE A 144 4.64 -11.70 -8.87
N TRP A 145 4.05 -12.53 -7.99
CA TRP A 145 4.28 -12.40 -6.56
C TRP A 145 5.60 -13.02 -6.14
N SER A 146 5.94 -14.15 -6.77
CA SER A 146 7.15 -14.89 -6.38
C SER A 146 8.42 -14.33 -7.02
N LYS A 147 8.30 -13.54 -8.08
CA LYS A 147 9.46 -12.97 -8.75
C LYS A 147 9.77 -11.60 -8.20
N ASN A 148 11.04 -11.24 -8.22
CA ASN A 148 11.48 -9.96 -7.70
C ASN A 148 11.45 -8.90 -8.79
N THR A 149 10.28 -8.73 -9.40
CA THR A 149 10.09 -7.84 -10.54
C THR A 149 8.87 -6.98 -10.32
N LEU A 150 9.00 -5.70 -10.62
CA LEU A 150 7.89 -4.78 -10.52
C LEU A 150 6.94 -4.99 -11.69
N ILE A 151 5.63 -4.95 -11.41
CA ILE A 151 4.60 -5.10 -12.42
C ILE A 151 4.15 -3.74 -12.90
N THR A 152 4.43 -3.43 -14.17
CA THR A 152 3.95 -2.19 -14.76
C THR A 152 3.46 -2.47 -16.17
N GLU A 153 2.44 -1.72 -16.57
CA GLU A 153 1.85 -1.94 -17.88
C GLU A 153 2.75 -1.52 -19.02
N GLU A 154 3.62 -0.56 -18.78
CA GLU A 154 4.52 -0.08 -19.83
C GLU A 154 5.50 -1.13 -20.28
N LYS A 155 5.63 -2.23 -19.59
CA LYS A 155 6.51 -3.32 -20.00
C LYS A 155 5.79 -4.43 -20.71
N SER A 156 4.48 -4.35 -20.79
CA SER A 156 3.71 -5.42 -21.38
C SER A 156 3.94 -5.62 -22.84
N PRO A 157 4.09 -4.62 -23.67
CA PRO A 157 4.15 -4.87 -25.10
C PRO A 157 5.32 -5.67 -25.57
N ILE A 158 6.27 -5.87 -24.78
CA ILE A 158 7.43 -6.59 -25.20
C ILE A 158 7.21 -8.03 -25.29
N LEU A 159 6.39 -8.47 -24.67
CA LEU A 159 6.21 -9.78 -24.54
C LEU A 159 5.20 -10.34 -25.26
N LEU A 160 4.72 -9.86 -25.67
CA LEU A 160 3.74 -10.28 -26.08
C LEU A 160 3.65 -10.89 -26.97
N SER A 161 3.93 -10.99 -27.18
CA SER A 161 3.81 -11.54 -27.86
C SER A 161 3.91 -12.56 -27.68
N GLU A 162 3.75 -12.83 -27.72
CA GLU A 162 3.92 -13.59 -27.50
C GLU A 162 3.58 -14.21 -26.89
N GLY A 163 3.14 -14.45 -27.17
CA GLY A 163 3.27 -14.83 -26.55
C GLY A 163 2.93 -15.13 -25.81
N GLY A 164 2.47 -15.55 -26.23
CA GLY A 164 2.71 -15.59 -25.52
C GLY A 164 2.43 -15.66 -24.68
N ALA A 165 2.11 -15.98 -25.06
CA ALA A 165 2.45 -15.85 -24.24
C ALA A 165 2.27 -15.70 -23.43
N ALA A 166 1.90 -15.93 -23.75
CA ALA A 166 2.34 -15.63 -22.91
C ALA A 166 2.13 -15.33 -22.13
N GLY A 167 1.63 -15.89 -22.54
CA GLY A 167 2.11 -15.47 -21.92
C GLY A 167 1.78 -15.17 -21.14
N HIS A 168 1.51 -15.49 -21.21
CA HIS A 168 1.94 -15.01 -20.52
C HIS A 168 1.99 -14.63 -19.89
N MET A 169 1.85 -14.37 -20.12
CA MET A 169 2.49 -13.98 -19.69
C MET A 169 2.77 -13.63 -19.26
N ALA A 170 2.55 -13.86 -19.61
CA ALA A 170 3.28 -13.57 -19.29
C ALA A 170 3.38 -13.36 -18.91
N HIS A 171 3.38 -13.52 -19.34
CA HIS A 171 3.94 -13.34 -19.03
C HIS A 171 4.09 -13.06 -18.63
#